data_2047e2cef298ebf8137b0421c274686d
#
_entry.id   2047e2cef298ebf8137b0421c274686d
#
_cell.length_a   1.000
_cell.length_b   1.000
_cell.length_c   1.000
_cell.angle_alpha   90.00
_cell.angle_beta   90.00
_cell.angle_gamma   90.00
#
_symmetry.space_group_name_H-M   'P 1'
#
loop_
_entity.id
_entity.type
_entity.pdbx_description
1 polymer ?
#
loop_
_entity_poly.entity_id
_entity_poly.type
_entity_poly.pdbx_seq_one_letter_code
_entity_poly.pdbx_strand_id
1 'polypeptide(L)'
;MSNIKNEPKIKNPLIVAIREQLEHRALWMYLLCDEAKKKGLEPQDYAPAAIKRCGLYQGANLRKKAGGGASLKGLKKTLFTKPAQWVFEMDIKNCDDDHLDIDFHYCPLVKAWQKQGCSDEEIQL
;
A
#
# COMPACT_ATOMS: atom_id res chain seq x y z
N MET A 1 20.50 -8.83 -1.60
CA MET A 1 20.29 -7.44 -1.16
C MET A 1 19.32 -6.76 -2.12
N SER A 2 18.32 -6.05 -1.60
CA SER A 2 17.33 -5.38 -2.46
C SER A 2 17.93 -4.14 -3.13
N ASN A 3 17.63 -3.95 -4.41
CA ASN A 3 17.99 -2.74 -5.16
C ASN A 3 16.93 -1.64 -5.01
N ILE A 4 15.76 -1.98 -4.45
CA ILE A 4 14.69 -1.02 -4.19
C ILE A 4 15.10 -0.10 -3.04
N LYS A 5 15.32 1.18 -3.34
CA LYS A 5 15.59 2.20 -2.33
C LYS A 5 14.31 2.54 -1.58
N ASN A 6 14.28 2.27 -0.29
CA ASN A 6 13.09 2.44 0.53
C ASN A 6 13.47 2.90 1.95
N GLU A 7 14.08 4.08 2.04
CA GLU A 7 14.50 4.67 3.32
C GLU A 7 13.66 5.89 3.66
N PRO A 8 13.02 5.92 4.84
CA PRO A 8 12.14 7.01 5.24
C PRO A 8 12.93 8.26 5.64
N LYS A 9 12.47 9.42 5.22
CA LYS A 9 12.99 10.73 5.64
C LYS A 9 12.18 11.30 6.81
N ILE A 10 10.86 11.13 6.79
CA ILE A 10 9.98 11.61 7.87
C ILE A 10 10.09 10.66 9.06
N LYS A 11 10.43 11.19 10.24
CA LYS A 11 10.66 10.42 11.47
C LYS A 11 9.77 10.86 12.64
N ASN A 12 8.67 11.54 12.37
CA ASN A 12 7.68 11.89 13.39
C ASN A 12 7.15 10.63 14.08
N PRO A 13 7.07 10.58 15.42
CA PRO A 13 6.66 9.37 16.15
C PRO A 13 5.29 8.83 15.77
N LEU A 14 4.30 9.69 15.48
CA LEU A 14 2.98 9.24 15.05
C LEU A 14 3.04 8.60 13.67
N ILE A 15 3.82 9.15 12.75
CA ILE A 15 4.01 8.57 11.42
C ILE A 15 4.74 7.23 11.50
N VAL A 16 5.77 7.14 12.36
CA VAL A 16 6.47 5.86 12.62
C VAL A 16 5.50 4.82 13.16
N ALA A 17 4.64 5.16 14.14
CA ALA A 17 3.66 4.24 14.70
C ALA A 17 2.65 3.74 13.65
N ILE A 18 2.19 4.61 12.75
CA ILE A 18 1.32 4.19 11.62
C ILE A 18 2.06 3.24 10.68
N ARG A 19 3.33 3.52 10.36
CA ARG A 19 4.16 2.65 9.52
C ARG A 19 4.34 1.27 10.14
N GLU A 20 4.57 1.19 11.44
CA GLU A 20 4.68 -0.09 12.15
C GLU A 20 3.42 -0.94 12.02
N GLN A 21 2.22 -0.34 12.07
CA GLN A 21 0.97 -1.05 11.85
C GLN A 21 0.81 -1.53 10.39
N LEU A 22 1.27 -0.75 9.43
CA LEU A 22 1.28 -1.14 8.02
C LEU A 22 2.31 -2.24 7.75
N GLU A 23 3.49 -2.17 8.35
CA GLU A 23 4.48 -3.25 8.30
C GLU A 23 3.92 -4.55 8.90
N HIS A 24 3.20 -4.46 10.03
CA HIS A 24 2.56 -5.62 10.65
C HIS A 24 1.51 -6.25 9.71
N ARG A 25 0.70 -5.45 9.03
CA ARG A 25 -0.25 -5.95 8.02
C ARG A 25 0.46 -6.65 6.86
N ALA A 26 1.54 -6.07 6.36
CA ALA A 26 2.35 -6.65 5.29
C ALA A 26 3.03 -7.95 5.73
N LEU A 27 3.48 -8.03 6.98
CA LEU A 27 4.02 -9.25 7.57
C LEU A 27 2.97 -10.37 7.61
N TRP A 28 1.74 -10.07 8.01
CA TRP A 28 0.65 -11.06 7.96
C TRP A 28 0.44 -11.62 6.57
N MET A 29 0.41 -10.75 5.56
CA MET A 29 0.25 -11.18 4.17
C MET A 29 1.41 -12.10 3.75
N TYR A 30 2.64 -11.71 4.05
CA TYR A 30 3.82 -12.54 3.77
C TYR A 30 3.72 -13.92 4.42
N LEU A 31 3.43 -13.99 5.72
CA LEU A 31 3.35 -15.25 6.44
C LEU A 31 2.20 -16.14 5.96
N LEU A 32 1.05 -15.56 5.62
CA LEU A 32 -0.07 -16.32 5.03
C LEU A 32 0.30 -16.89 3.67
N CYS A 33 1.00 -16.13 2.83
CA CYS A 33 1.50 -16.59 1.54
C CYS A 33 2.56 -17.70 1.71
N ASP A 34 3.46 -17.55 2.68
CA ASP A 34 4.49 -18.54 2.98
C ASP A 34 3.86 -19.87 3.44
N GLU A 35 2.88 -19.84 4.34
CA GLU A 35 2.15 -21.03 4.77
C GLU A 35 1.35 -21.67 3.63
N ALA A 36 0.75 -20.89 2.75
CA ALA A 36 0.05 -21.39 1.57
C ALA A 36 1.01 -22.08 0.59
N LYS A 37 2.21 -21.51 0.38
CA LYS A 37 3.26 -22.14 -0.44
C LYS A 37 3.66 -23.53 0.09
N LYS A 38 3.81 -23.67 1.40
CA LYS A 38 4.09 -24.97 2.04
C LYS A 38 3.00 -26.02 1.75
N LYS A 39 1.78 -25.58 1.42
CA LYS A 39 0.65 -26.42 1.04
C LYS A 39 0.46 -26.56 -0.47
N GLY A 40 1.43 -26.11 -1.27
CA GLY A 40 1.42 -26.23 -2.72
C GLY A 40 0.59 -25.17 -3.46
N LEU A 41 0.23 -24.07 -2.80
CA LEU A 41 -0.48 -22.94 -3.42
C LEU A 41 0.48 -21.79 -3.69
N GLU A 42 0.38 -21.20 -4.89
CA GLU A 42 1.13 -20.01 -5.24
C GLU A 42 0.29 -18.73 -4.99
N PRO A 43 0.91 -17.59 -4.61
CA PRO A 43 0.18 -16.36 -4.35
C PRO A 43 -0.74 -15.91 -5.50
N GLN A 44 -0.36 -16.18 -6.75
CA GLN A 44 -1.15 -15.87 -7.94
C GLN A 44 -2.51 -16.59 -7.98
N ASP A 45 -2.63 -17.73 -7.29
CA ASP A 45 -3.84 -18.55 -7.30
C ASP A 45 -4.97 -17.93 -6.45
N TYR A 46 -4.64 -17.12 -5.44
CA TYR A 46 -5.62 -16.60 -4.49
C TYR A 46 -5.48 -15.10 -4.19
N ALA A 47 -4.29 -14.54 -4.20
CA ALA A 47 -4.06 -13.16 -3.77
C ALA A 47 -4.78 -12.12 -4.64
N PRO A 48 -4.77 -12.21 -5.99
CA PRO A 48 -5.48 -11.22 -6.82
C PRO A 48 -6.97 -11.14 -6.51
N ALA A 49 -7.64 -12.26 -6.33
CA ALA A 49 -9.07 -12.29 -6.00
C ALA A 49 -9.35 -11.69 -4.62
N ALA A 50 -8.52 -11.99 -3.62
CA ALA A 50 -8.66 -11.46 -2.26
C ALA A 50 -8.43 -9.95 -2.24
N ILE A 51 -7.38 -9.46 -2.89
CA ILE A 51 -7.04 -8.03 -2.94
C ILE A 51 -8.10 -7.25 -3.72
N LYS A 52 -8.63 -7.80 -4.82
CA LYS A 52 -9.75 -7.19 -5.55
C LYS A 52 -10.99 -7.02 -4.66
N ARG A 53 -11.34 -8.04 -3.88
CA ARG A 53 -12.48 -7.95 -2.92
C ARG A 53 -12.24 -6.88 -1.87
N CYS A 54 -11.02 -6.79 -1.33
CA CYS A 54 -10.63 -5.74 -0.40
C CYS A 54 -10.78 -4.35 -1.03
N GLY A 55 -10.29 -4.18 -2.26
CA GLY A 55 -10.41 -2.93 -3.02
C GLY A 55 -11.86 -2.51 -3.26
N LEU A 56 -12.72 -3.45 -3.61
CA LEU A 56 -14.16 -3.17 -3.81
C LEU A 56 -14.84 -2.74 -2.50
N TYR A 57 -14.53 -3.42 -1.39
CA TYR A 57 -15.06 -3.05 -0.07
C TYR A 57 -14.60 -1.67 0.38
N GLN A 58 -13.31 -1.39 0.29
CA GLN A 58 -12.74 -0.10 0.65
C GLN A 58 -13.22 1.02 -0.29
N GLY A 59 -13.31 0.74 -1.59
CA GLY A 59 -13.78 1.68 -2.60
C GLY A 59 -15.22 2.12 -2.36
N ALA A 60 -16.10 1.22 -1.95
CA ALA A 60 -17.47 1.54 -1.58
C ALA A 60 -17.53 2.53 -0.40
N ASN A 61 -16.68 2.33 0.62
CA ASN A 61 -16.59 3.22 1.77
C ASN A 61 -16.01 4.60 1.38
N LEU A 62 -14.97 4.61 0.56
CA LEU A 62 -14.36 5.86 0.07
C LEU A 62 -15.34 6.67 -0.77
N ARG A 63 -16.13 6.00 -1.62
CA ARG A 63 -17.19 6.64 -2.43
C ARG A 63 -18.24 7.34 -1.56
N LYS A 64 -18.68 6.68 -0.48
CA LYS A 64 -19.60 7.30 0.50
C LYS A 64 -18.99 8.55 1.13
N LYS A 65 -17.73 8.48 1.57
CA LYS A 65 -16.99 9.62 2.14
C LYS A 65 -16.80 10.76 1.14
N ALA A 66 -16.69 10.45 -0.14
CA ALA A 66 -16.57 11.45 -1.22
C ALA A 66 -17.91 12.06 -1.65
N GLY A 67 -19.03 11.73 -0.98
CA GLY A 67 -20.35 12.23 -1.32
C GLY A 67 -21.09 11.45 -2.40
N GLY A 68 -20.70 10.21 -2.67
CA GLY A 68 -21.37 9.29 -3.61
C GLY A 68 -20.89 9.41 -5.06
N GLY A 69 -20.06 10.39 -5.41
CA GLY A 69 -19.48 10.56 -6.74
C GLY A 69 -18.23 9.70 -6.97
N ALA A 70 -17.74 9.71 -8.20
CA ALA A 70 -16.46 9.14 -8.59
C ALA A 70 -15.65 10.20 -9.34
N SER A 71 -14.56 10.68 -8.71
CA SER A 71 -13.64 11.64 -9.32
C SER A 71 -12.24 11.46 -8.77
N LEU A 72 -11.23 11.86 -9.52
CA LEU A 72 -9.83 11.82 -9.07
C LEU A 72 -9.60 12.78 -7.88
N LYS A 73 -10.25 13.95 -7.89
CA LYS A 73 -10.21 14.91 -6.77
C LYS A 73 -10.84 14.32 -5.50
N GLY A 74 -11.98 13.63 -5.62
CA GLY A 74 -12.63 12.92 -4.52
C GLY A 74 -11.74 11.78 -3.98
N LEU A 75 -11.12 11.01 -4.85
CA LEU A 75 -10.18 9.95 -4.48
C LEU A 75 -8.97 10.52 -3.72
N LYS A 76 -8.36 11.58 -4.24
CA LYS A 76 -7.26 12.26 -3.54
C LYS A 76 -7.67 12.71 -2.14
N LYS A 77 -8.85 13.35 -2.02
CA LYS A 77 -9.35 13.88 -0.75
C LYS A 77 -9.59 12.77 0.29
N THR A 78 -10.11 11.63 -0.13
CA THR A 78 -10.55 10.56 0.78
C THR A 78 -9.50 9.50 1.05
N LEU A 79 -8.66 9.17 0.08
CA LEU A 79 -7.63 8.13 0.20
C LEU A 79 -6.24 8.72 0.44
N PHE A 80 -5.86 9.73 -0.36
CA PHE A 80 -4.53 10.34 -0.28
C PHE A 80 -4.54 11.58 0.64
N THR A 81 -4.98 11.37 1.87
CA THR A 81 -5.02 12.38 2.93
C THR A 81 -3.62 12.81 3.36
N LYS A 82 -3.49 13.93 4.08
CA LYS A 82 -2.18 14.38 4.57
C LYS A 82 -1.43 13.34 5.40
N PRO A 83 -2.06 12.63 6.37
CA PRO A 83 -1.36 11.54 7.07
C PRO A 83 -0.87 10.44 6.13
N ALA A 84 -1.67 10.01 5.14
CA ALA A 84 -1.27 9.04 4.14
C ALA A 84 -0.07 9.53 3.31
N GLN A 85 -0.08 10.79 2.89
CA GLN A 85 1.04 11.41 2.16
C GLN A 85 2.33 11.39 2.98
N TRP A 86 2.26 11.66 4.27
CA TRP A 86 3.44 11.61 5.15
C TRP A 86 3.93 10.18 5.40
N VAL A 87 3.02 9.24 5.58
CA VAL A 87 3.35 7.82 5.81
C VAL A 87 4.13 7.24 4.65
N PHE A 88 3.66 7.48 3.42
CA PHE A 88 4.28 6.97 2.19
C PHE A 88 5.25 7.95 1.52
N GLU A 89 5.47 9.11 2.14
CA GLU A 89 6.28 10.20 1.57
C GLU A 89 5.87 10.49 0.12
N MET A 90 4.57 10.74 -0.07
CA MET A 90 3.97 11.00 -1.37
C MET A 90 4.25 12.42 -1.84
N ASP A 91 4.49 12.54 -3.13
CA ASP A 91 4.56 13.80 -3.84
C ASP A 91 3.47 13.83 -4.92
N ILE A 92 2.47 14.68 -4.73
CA ILE A 92 1.37 14.83 -5.69
C ILE A 92 1.85 15.73 -6.82
N LYS A 93 2.12 15.14 -7.98
CA LYS A 93 2.61 15.86 -9.17
C LYS A 93 1.50 16.55 -9.92
N ASN A 94 0.35 15.88 -10.05
CA ASN A 94 -0.80 16.40 -10.78
C ASN A 94 -2.10 15.87 -10.15
N CYS A 95 -3.13 16.71 -10.12
CA CYS A 95 -4.47 16.31 -9.72
C CYS A 95 -5.49 17.22 -10.41
N ASP A 96 -6.00 16.78 -11.54
CA ASP A 96 -7.09 17.42 -12.28
C ASP A 96 -8.23 16.42 -12.55
N ASP A 97 -9.11 16.71 -13.48
CA ASP A 97 -10.25 15.84 -13.75
C ASP A 97 -9.87 14.53 -14.46
N ASP A 98 -8.75 14.53 -15.19
CA ASP A 98 -8.31 13.40 -16.01
C ASP A 98 -7.06 12.70 -15.46
N HIS A 99 -6.28 13.36 -14.59
CA HIS A 99 -4.99 12.88 -14.11
C HIS A 99 -4.85 13.00 -12.59
N LEU A 100 -4.31 11.95 -11.99
CA LEU A 100 -3.83 11.96 -10.62
C LEU A 100 -2.47 11.21 -10.60
N ASP A 101 -1.39 12.00 -10.58
CA ASP A 101 -0.02 11.49 -10.62
C ASP A 101 0.64 11.67 -9.26
N ILE A 102 1.10 10.58 -8.68
CA ILE A 102 1.70 10.56 -7.33
C ILE A 102 3.00 9.77 -7.37
N ASP A 103 4.07 10.37 -6.90
CA ASP A 103 5.32 9.67 -6.60
C ASP A 103 5.31 9.21 -5.14
N PHE A 104 5.60 7.94 -4.92
CA PHE A 104 5.78 7.35 -3.59
C PHE A 104 7.28 7.20 -3.33
N HIS A 105 7.79 7.88 -2.31
CA HIS A 105 9.22 7.82 -1.96
C HIS A 105 9.53 6.83 -0.83
N TYR A 106 8.50 6.32 -0.17
CA TYR A 106 8.61 5.30 0.87
C TYR A 106 7.36 4.42 0.91
N CYS A 107 7.53 3.14 1.16
CA CYS A 107 6.44 2.20 1.37
C CYS A 107 6.71 1.28 2.57
N PRO A 108 5.93 1.36 3.64
CA PRO A 108 6.10 0.47 4.80
C PRO A 108 5.84 -1.00 4.48
N LEU A 109 4.99 -1.31 3.50
CA LEU A 109 4.76 -2.69 3.08
C LEU A 109 6.02 -3.29 2.43
N VAL A 110 6.63 -2.54 1.51
CA VAL A 110 7.91 -2.94 0.90
C VAL A 110 8.99 -3.10 1.98
N LYS A 111 9.04 -2.21 2.98
CA LYS A 111 9.98 -2.31 4.09
C LYS A 111 9.82 -3.61 4.86
N ALA A 112 8.59 -4.01 5.15
CA ALA A 112 8.31 -5.28 5.83
C ALA A 112 8.80 -6.48 5.04
N TRP A 113 8.54 -6.51 3.73
CA TRP A 113 8.97 -7.61 2.86
C TRP A 113 10.50 -7.64 2.68
N GLN A 114 11.15 -6.49 2.60
CA GLN A 114 12.62 -6.41 2.62
C GLN A 114 13.21 -7.00 3.92
N LYS A 115 12.60 -6.72 5.07
CA LYS A 115 12.99 -7.29 6.38
C LYS A 115 12.84 -8.82 6.41
N GLN A 116 11.91 -9.40 5.63
CA GLN A 116 11.73 -10.85 5.51
C GLN A 116 12.66 -11.49 4.47
N GLY A 117 13.48 -10.70 3.80
CA GLY A 117 14.42 -11.20 2.79
C GLY A 117 13.78 -11.51 1.43
N CYS A 118 12.58 -10.96 1.16
CA CYS A 118 11.97 -11.09 -0.16
C CYS A 118 12.86 -10.48 -1.24
N SER A 119 12.94 -11.15 -2.39
CA SER A 119 13.62 -10.61 -3.58
C SER A 119 12.84 -9.42 -4.16
N ASP A 120 13.51 -8.61 -4.98
CA ASP A 120 12.85 -7.49 -5.66
C ASP A 120 11.71 -7.98 -6.58
N GLU A 121 11.86 -9.15 -7.20
CA GLU A 121 10.83 -9.80 -8.02
C GLU A 121 9.61 -10.21 -7.18
N GLU A 122 9.82 -10.78 -6.00
CA GLU A 122 8.74 -11.14 -5.08
C GLU A 122 7.99 -9.91 -4.57
N ILE A 123 8.68 -8.80 -4.35
CA ILE A 123 8.08 -7.53 -3.90
C ILE A 123 7.22 -6.89 -5.01
N GLN A 124 7.60 -7.08 -6.28
CA GLN A 124 6.88 -6.51 -7.44
C GLN A 124 5.66 -7.32 -7.87
N LEU A 125 5.49 -8.55 -7.40
CA LEU A 125 4.32 -9.38 -7.68
C LEU A 125 3.09 -8.89 -6.90
#